data_9be438d23c029e3c1c6b40e5edffa169
#
_entry.id   9be438d23c029e3c1c6b40e5edffa169
#
_cell.length_a   1.000
_cell.length_b   1.000
_cell.length_c   1.000
_cell.angle_alpha   90.00
_cell.angle_beta   90.00
_cell.angle_gamma   90.00
#
_symmetry.space_group_name_H-M   'P 1'
#
loop_
_entity.id
_entity.type
_entity.pdbx_description
1 polymer ?
#
loop_
_entity_poly.entity_id
_entity_poly.type
_entity_poly.pdbx_seq_one_letter_code
_entity_poly.pdbx_strand_id
1 'polypeptide(L)'
;MTAPQGPGPDPHHGPTAEEIAGLVGAERTAGEYVPTRNPVLPDSADHAAASSADGSADSADGGAETAHGPVPGSGDAAILAAQERAEATRGLDIADVPPLPIPADTANVRARPGLHPDCQPLLPLVGVWRGVGRFGNEPGQNEPQFGQQVVISHDGRPFLRYESISWLLEPDGSVKGPGSREVGFFRPQPDGSIELMVAHAEGRIELFYGRPRSTAAWGLSTDATLRTPTAPPVVGATRLIGITPDGKLAYVEERAHSDVELAPHTSAALDRIAG
;
A
#
# COMPACT_ATOMS: atom_id res chain seq x y z
N MET A 1 -15.64 44.16 -17.08
CA MET A 1 -14.26 43.60 -17.17
C MET A 1 -14.27 42.29 -16.45
N THR A 2 -14.41 41.20 -17.19
CA THR A 2 -14.40 39.81 -16.66
C THR A 2 -12.94 39.38 -16.59
N ALA A 3 -12.46 38.95 -15.41
CA ALA A 3 -11.12 38.38 -15.24
C ALA A 3 -10.96 37.12 -16.11
N PRO A 4 -9.79 36.87 -16.70
CA PRO A 4 -9.56 35.65 -17.46
C PRO A 4 -9.61 34.47 -16.50
N GLN A 5 -10.47 33.50 -16.77
CA GLN A 5 -10.43 32.19 -16.16
C GLN A 5 -9.10 31.52 -16.59
N GLY A 6 -8.27 31.14 -15.64
CA GLY A 6 -7.09 30.34 -15.90
C GLY A 6 -7.45 29.02 -16.59
N PRO A 7 -6.51 28.37 -17.27
CA PRO A 7 -6.75 27.06 -17.89
C PRO A 7 -7.27 26.10 -16.83
N GLY A 8 -8.39 25.43 -17.12
CA GLY A 8 -8.93 24.37 -16.27
C GLY A 8 -7.91 23.24 -16.12
N PRO A 9 -8.01 22.42 -15.07
CA PRO A 9 -7.08 21.33 -14.83
C PRO A 9 -7.03 20.40 -16.04
N ASP A 10 -5.83 20.11 -16.50
CA ASP A 10 -5.57 19.18 -17.60
C ASP A 10 -6.06 17.78 -17.17
N PRO A 11 -7.00 17.14 -17.85
CA PRO A 11 -7.53 15.84 -17.48
C PRO A 11 -6.49 14.71 -17.50
N HIS A 12 -5.29 14.96 -18.02
CA HIS A 12 -4.20 14.00 -18.12
C HIS A 12 -3.14 14.13 -17.01
N HIS A 13 -3.26 15.13 -16.12
CA HIS A 13 -2.34 15.32 -15.01
C HIS A 13 -3.06 15.11 -13.68
N GLY A 14 -2.57 14.15 -12.88
CA GLY A 14 -3.03 13.98 -11.51
C GLY A 14 -2.77 15.25 -10.67
N PRO A 15 -3.57 15.54 -9.64
CA PRO A 15 -3.47 16.78 -8.86
C PRO A 15 -2.16 16.84 -8.05
N THR A 16 -1.67 18.06 -7.82
CA THR A 16 -0.53 18.33 -6.94
C THR A 16 -0.89 18.13 -5.47
N ALA A 17 0.12 17.99 -4.61
CA ALA A 17 -0.08 17.92 -3.17
C ALA A 17 -0.80 19.15 -2.60
N GLU A 18 -0.49 20.32 -3.12
CA GLU A 18 -1.09 21.59 -2.69
C GLU A 18 -2.55 21.69 -3.12
N GLU A 19 -2.87 21.27 -4.35
CA GLU A 19 -4.25 21.18 -4.84
C GLU A 19 -5.07 20.20 -3.98
N ILE A 20 -4.52 19.02 -3.64
CA ILE A 20 -5.21 18.04 -2.80
C ILE A 20 -5.41 18.59 -1.38
N ALA A 21 -4.41 19.20 -0.76
CA ALA A 21 -4.54 19.78 0.57
C ALA A 21 -5.62 20.86 0.60
N GLY A 22 -5.67 21.72 -0.42
CA GLY A 22 -6.73 22.71 -0.59
C GLY A 22 -8.11 22.08 -0.81
N LEU A 23 -8.22 21.04 -1.63
CA LEU A 23 -9.46 20.35 -1.94
C LEU A 23 -10.06 19.63 -0.73
N VAL A 24 -9.25 19.03 0.14
CA VAL A 24 -9.74 18.35 1.36
C VAL A 24 -9.93 19.31 2.55
N GLY A 25 -9.70 20.60 2.35
CA GLY A 25 -9.90 21.63 3.38
C GLY A 25 -8.93 21.50 4.56
N ALA A 26 -7.76 20.94 4.33
CA ALA A 26 -6.72 20.74 5.34
C ALA A 26 -5.58 21.73 5.11
N GLU A 27 -5.26 22.54 6.11
CA GLU A 27 -4.02 23.31 6.10
C GLU A 27 -2.83 22.35 6.25
N ARG A 28 -1.84 22.48 5.36
CA ARG A 28 -0.55 21.80 5.52
C ARG A 28 0.14 22.37 6.73
N THR A 29 0.12 21.67 7.84
CA THR A 29 1.06 21.94 8.94
C THR A 29 2.38 21.29 8.57
N ALA A 30 3.23 22.04 7.87
CA ALA A 30 4.63 21.69 7.77
C ALA A 30 5.22 21.69 9.20
N GLY A 31 5.70 20.55 9.67
CA GLY A 31 6.61 20.52 10.80
C GLY A 31 6.17 19.84 12.08
N GLU A 32 5.13 19.01 12.12
CA GLU A 32 4.79 18.25 13.33
C GLU A 32 5.17 16.76 13.24
N TYR A 33 6.23 16.45 12.48
CA TYR A 33 6.89 15.15 12.58
C TYR A 33 7.97 15.24 13.66
N VAL A 34 7.67 14.75 14.85
CA VAL A 34 8.68 14.42 15.86
C VAL A 34 8.98 12.94 15.67
N PRO A 35 10.16 12.57 15.14
CA PRO A 35 10.53 11.17 15.05
C PRO A 35 10.65 10.62 16.48
N THR A 36 9.69 9.80 16.88
CA THR A 36 9.87 8.93 18.03
C THR A 36 11.02 7.99 17.69
N ARG A 37 11.98 7.88 18.62
CA ARG A 37 13.16 7.02 18.47
C ARG A 37 12.70 5.65 18.01
N ASN A 38 13.09 5.26 16.79
CA ASN A 38 13.04 3.86 16.37
C ASN A 38 13.70 3.03 17.47
N PRO A 39 13.03 2.00 18.02
CA PRO A 39 13.73 1.02 18.82
C PRO A 39 14.80 0.42 17.91
N VAL A 40 16.06 0.70 18.22
CA VAL A 40 17.20 0.05 17.57
C VAL A 40 17.05 -1.43 17.88
N LEU A 41 16.56 -2.22 16.93
CA LEU A 41 16.68 -3.66 17.03
C LEU A 41 18.19 -3.96 17.14
N PRO A 42 18.63 -4.82 18.06
CA PRO A 42 20.02 -5.20 18.18
C PRO A 42 20.51 -5.70 16.83
N ASP A 43 21.69 -5.25 16.44
CA ASP A 43 22.36 -5.62 15.21
C ASP A 43 22.30 -7.13 15.02
N SER A 44 21.77 -7.57 13.88
CA SER A 44 21.65 -8.99 13.50
C SER A 44 22.99 -9.63 13.13
N ALA A 45 24.07 -9.22 13.81
CA ALA A 45 25.42 -9.79 13.61
C ALA A 45 25.55 -11.25 14.11
N ASP A 46 24.59 -11.76 14.88
CA ASP A 46 24.70 -13.10 15.50
C ASP A 46 24.05 -14.25 14.72
N HIS A 47 23.47 -14.01 13.53
CA HIS A 47 22.89 -15.10 12.71
C HIS A 47 23.75 -15.60 11.56
N ALA A 48 25.01 -15.13 11.43
CA ALA A 48 25.92 -15.59 10.39
C ALA A 48 26.86 -16.74 10.79
N ALA A 49 26.67 -17.36 11.98
CA ALA A 49 27.59 -18.36 12.52
C ALA A 49 27.04 -19.79 12.61
N ALA A 50 26.15 -20.20 11.71
CA ALA A 50 25.66 -21.58 11.71
C ALA A 50 25.49 -22.15 10.29
N SER A 51 26.51 -22.04 9.44
CA SER A 51 26.60 -22.79 8.18
C SER A 51 28.02 -22.83 7.65
N SER A 52 28.91 -23.48 8.35
CA SER A 52 30.18 -23.95 7.79
C SER A 52 30.59 -25.24 8.50
N ALA A 53 30.11 -26.36 8.02
CA ALA A 53 30.72 -27.67 8.24
C ALA A 53 30.96 -28.27 6.86
N ASP A 54 32.14 -28.06 6.41
CA ASP A 54 33.14 -28.88 5.76
C ASP A 54 32.69 -30.29 5.30
N GLY A 55 33.01 -30.57 4.03
CA GLY A 55 32.82 -31.85 3.40
C GLY A 55 33.34 -31.87 1.97
N SER A 56 34.68 -31.66 1.78
CA SER A 56 35.33 -31.97 0.54
C SER A 56 35.33 -33.48 0.26
N ALA A 57 34.82 -33.88 -0.91
CA ALA A 57 35.26 -35.13 -1.56
C ALA A 57 35.07 -34.99 -3.06
N ASP A 58 36.19 -34.92 -3.71
CA ASP A 58 36.47 -35.10 -5.10
C ASP A 58 35.99 -36.45 -5.63
N SER A 59 35.31 -36.48 -6.78
CA SER A 59 35.39 -37.57 -7.77
C SER A 59 34.63 -37.21 -9.02
N ALA A 60 35.39 -37.02 -10.10
CA ALA A 60 34.91 -37.06 -11.48
C ALA A 60 34.38 -38.44 -11.81
N ASP A 61 33.18 -38.55 -12.37
CA ASP A 61 32.87 -39.51 -13.41
C ASP A 61 31.67 -39.07 -14.23
N GLY A 62 31.84 -39.12 -15.55
CA GLY A 62 30.80 -38.79 -16.53
C GLY A 62 29.81 -39.95 -16.66
N GLY A 63 28.53 -39.63 -16.60
CA GLY A 63 27.47 -40.62 -16.80
C GLY A 63 26.10 -39.98 -16.91
N ALA A 64 25.51 -40.13 -18.09
CA ALA A 64 24.09 -40.09 -18.41
C ALA A 64 23.15 -39.39 -17.44
N GLU A 65 22.56 -38.34 -17.93
CA GLU A 65 21.42 -37.60 -17.33
C GLU A 65 20.21 -38.52 -17.20
N THR A 66 20.17 -39.33 -16.15
CA THR A 66 18.98 -40.04 -15.73
C THR A 66 18.09 -39.04 -15.01
N ALA A 67 16.92 -38.77 -15.56
CA ALA A 67 15.85 -38.02 -14.88
C ALA A 67 15.61 -38.62 -13.50
N HIS A 68 16.23 -38.04 -12.48
CA HIS A 68 16.00 -38.43 -11.10
C HIS A 68 14.62 -37.94 -10.68
N GLY A 69 13.70 -38.87 -10.48
CA GLY A 69 12.44 -38.57 -9.82
C GLY A 69 12.69 -37.99 -8.42
N PRO A 70 11.72 -37.26 -7.85
CA PRO A 70 11.89 -36.55 -6.59
C PRO A 70 12.28 -37.50 -5.45
N VAL A 71 13.30 -37.11 -4.72
CA VAL A 71 13.75 -37.84 -3.54
C VAL A 71 12.76 -37.58 -2.38
N PRO A 72 12.15 -38.61 -1.76
CA PRO A 72 11.26 -38.42 -0.61
C PRO A 72 11.95 -37.66 0.53
N GLY A 73 11.30 -36.55 0.96
CA GLY A 73 11.84 -35.67 2.01
C GLY A 73 12.72 -34.53 1.49
N SER A 74 13.02 -34.46 0.20
CA SER A 74 13.62 -33.28 -0.41
C SER A 74 12.56 -32.16 -0.68
N GLY A 75 13.00 -30.91 -0.78
CA GLY A 75 12.15 -29.80 -1.19
C GLY A 75 11.47 -30.04 -2.55
N ASP A 76 12.11 -30.81 -3.44
CA ASP A 76 11.62 -31.17 -4.77
C ASP A 76 10.31 -31.96 -4.74
N ALA A 77 10.17 -32.90 -3.77
CA ALA A 77 8.92 -33.66 -3.61
C ALA A 77 7.73 -32.74 -3.27
N ALA A 78 7.95 -31.72 -2.45
CA ALA A 78 6.93 -30.73 -2.09
C ALA A 78 6.56 -29.85 -3.29
N ILE A 79 7.53 -29.46 -4.11
CA ILE A 79 7.31 -28.69 -5.32
C ILE A 79 6.47 -29.49 -6.33
N LEU A 80 6.82 -30.73 -6.60
CA LEU A 80 6.07 -31.59 -7.52
C LEU A 80 4.64 -31.84 -7.02
N ALA A 81 4.46 -32.15 -5.74
CA ALA A 81 3.12 -32.30 -5.16
C ALA A 81 2.30 -31.01 -5.22
N ALA A 82 2.93 -29.84 -5.15
CA ALA A 82 2.25 -28.56 -5.36
C ALA A 82 1.84 -28.36 -6.82
N GLN A 83 2.69 -28.72 -7.78
CA GLN A 83 2.40 -28.66 -9.21
C GLN A 83 1.24 -29.60 -9.60
N GLU A 84 1.23 -30.83 -9.08
CA GLU A 84 0.14 -31.78 -9.31
C GLU A 84 -1.21 -31.26 -8.78
N ARG A 85 -1.21 -30.68 -7.56
CA ARG A 85 -2.42 -30.05 -7.00
C ARG A 85 -2.87 -28.83 -7.83
N ALA A 86 -1.93 -28.01 -8.26
CA ALA A 86 -2.23 -26.85 -9.11
C ALA A 86 -2.84 -27.29 -10.44
N GLU A 87 -2.33 -28.37 -11.04
CA GLU A 87 -2.90 -28.95 -12.26
C GLU A 87 -4.32 -29.46 -12.02
N ALA A 88 -4.54 -30.22 -10.94
CA ALA A 88 -5.85 -30.77 -10.59
C ALA A 88 -6.91 -29.68 -10.30
N THR A 89 -6.46 -28.47 -9.89
CA THR A 89 -7.31 -27.33 -9.55
C THR A 89 -7.16 -26.17 -10.54
N ARG A 90 -6.66 -26.39 -11.74
CA ARG A 90 -6.38 -25.35 -12.76
C ARG A 90 -7.56 -24.42 -13.05
N GLY A 91 -8.80 -24.90 -12.93
CA GLY A 91 -10.02 -24.12 -13.13
C GLY A 91 -10.48 -23.32 -11.91
N LEU A 92 -9.75 -23.38 -10.80
CA LEU A 92 -10.10 -22.69 -9.55
C LEU A 92 -9.04 -21.64 -9.21
N ASP A 93 -9.47 -20.42 -8.91
CA ASP A 93 -8.62 -19.34 -8.39
C ASP A 93 -9.27 -18.74 -7.14
N ILE A 94 -8.67 -17.70 -6.58
CA ILE A 94 -9.12 -17.04 -5.34
C ILE A 94 -10.60 -16.67 -5.39
N ALA A 95 -11.10 -16.21 -6.56
CA ALA A 95 -12.49 -15.84 -6.76
C ALA A 95 -13.46 -17.04 -6.85
N ASP A 96 -12.94 -18.25 -7.10
CA ASP A 96 -13.74 -19.45 -7.40
C ASP A 96 -13.85 -20.39 -6.20
N VAL A 97 -13.13 -20.10 -5.09
CA VAL A 97 -13.23 -20.91 -3.88
C VAL A 97 -14.57 -20.72 -3.18
N PRO A 98 -15.09 -21.75 -2.48
CA PRO A 98 -16.34 -21.61 -1.72
C PRO A 98 -16.29 -20.44 -0.73
N PRO A 99 -17.41 -19.73 -0.51
CA PRO A 99 -17.47 -18.62 0.43
C PRO A 99 -17.11 -19.08 1.84
N LEU A 100 -16.46 -18.18 2.59
CA LEU A 100 -16.15 -18.44 3.99
C LEU A 100 -17.44 -18.51 4.83
N PRO A 101 -17.47 -19.26 5.95
CA PRO A 101 -18.60 -19.33 6.87
C PRO A 101 -18.76 -18.07 7.75
N ILE A 102 -18.11 -16.99 7.40
CA ILE A 102 -18.14 -15.67 8.06
C ILE A 102 -18.46 -14.61 7.02
N PRO A 103 -18.94 -13.40 7.42
CA PRO A 103 -19.17 -12.31 6.48
C PRO A 103 -17.93 -12.00 5.65
N ALA A 104 -18.14 -11.84 4.35
CA ALA A 104 -17.09 -11.35 3.47
C ALA A 104 -16.89 -9.84 3.63
N ASP A 105 -15.67 -9.37 3.31
CA ASP A 105 -15.41 -7.95 3.22
C ASP A 105 -16.33 -7.30 2.17
N THR A 106 -16.84 -6.11 2.50
CA THR A 106 -17.59 -5.28 1.58
C THR A 106 -17.06 -3.86 1.53
N ALA A 107 -16.95 -3.32 0.33
CA ALA A 107 -16.65 -1.91 0.10
C ALA A 107 -17.93 -1.05 -0.01
N ASN A 108 -19.11 -1.64 0.18
CA ASN A 108 -20.39 -0.95 0.08
C ASN A 108 -21.06 -0.88 1.45
N VAL A 109 -21.17 0.32 2.00
CA VAL A 109 -21.77 0.57 3.33
C VAL A 109 -23.26 0.22 3.41
N ARG A 110 -23.95 -0.04 2.28
CA ARG A 110 -25.35 -0.51 2.23
C ARG A 110 -25.44 -2.04 2.19
N ALA A 111 -24.35 -2.73 1.94
CA ALA A 111 -24.29 -4.19 1.98
C ALA A 111 -24.19 -4.70 3.43
N ARG A 112 -24.39 -6.01 3.62
CA ARG A 112 -24.15 -6.66 4.90
C ARG A 112 -22.75 -7.30 4.92
N PRO A 113 -22.10 -7.32 6.09
CA PRO A 113 -22.56 -6.78 7.40
C PRO A 113 -22.58 -5.25 7.40
N GLY A 114 -23.34 -4.65 8.34
CA GLY A 114 -23.28 -3.19 8.56
C GLY A 114 -21.91 -2.74 9.07
N LEU A 115 -21.54 -1.49 8.80
CA LEU A 115 -20.30 -0.89 9.30
C LEU A 115 -20.33 -0.82 10.85
N HIS A 116 -19.21 -1.22 11.48
CA HIS A 116 -19.08 -1.12 12.94
C HIS A 116 -19.21 0.35 13.40
N PRO A 117 -19.91 0.63 14.53
CA PRO A 117 -20.06 2.00 15.04
C PRO A 117 -18.75 2.77 15.19
N ASP A 118 -17.69 2.13 15.67
CA ASP A 118 -16.37 2.76 15.84
C ASP A 118 -15.76 3.20 14.51
N CYS A 119 -16.13 2.58 13.40
CA CYS A 119 -15.65 2.93 12.06
C CYS A 119 -16.45 4.08 11.40
N GLN A 120 -17.51 4.59 12.02
CA GLN A 120 -18.33 5.68 11.47
C GLN A 120 -17.49 6.93 11.10
N PRO A 121 -16.48 7.35 11.86
CA PRO A 121 -15.63 8.49 11.48
C PRO A 121 -14.88 8.28 10.17
N LEU A 122 -14.66 7.04 9.73
CA LEU A 122 -13.95 6.67 8.50
C LEU A 122 -14.91 6.22 7.38
N LEU A 123 -16.24 6.25 7.61
CA LEU A 123 -17.24 5.84 6.62
C LEU A 123 -17.01 6.46 5.24
N PRO A 124 -16.65 7.75 5.09
CA PRO A 124 -16.44 8.35 3.78
C PRO A 124 -15.34 7.68 2.95
N LEU A 125 -14.37 7.01 3.59
CA LEU A 125 -13.27 6.32 2.92
C LEU A 125 -13.68 4.96 2.34
N VAL A 126 -14.75 4.33 2.86
CA VAL A 126 -15.18 3.00 2.42
C VAL A 126 -15.61 3.05 0.96
N GLY A 127 -15.01 2.20 0.12
CA GLY A 127 -15.29 2.16 -1.30
C GLY A 127 -14.18 1.48 -2.10
N VAL A 128 -14.42 1.36 -3.40
CA VAL A 128 -13.41 1.04 -4.42
C VAL A 128 -13.12 2.31 -5.20
N TRP A 129 -11.87 2.71 -5.22
CA TRP A 129 -11.40 3.96 -5.77
C TRP A 129 -10.38 3.68 -6.87
N ARG A 130 -10.44 4.40 -8.00
CA ARG A 130 -9.48 4.23 -9.09
C ARG A 130 -9.21 5.54 -9.80
N GLY A 131 -7.96 5.78 -10.16
CA GLY A 131 -7.56 6.98 -10.89
C GLY A 131 -6.06 7.04 -11.13
N VAL A 132 -5.57 8.24 -11.31
CA VAL A 132 -4.16 8.53 -11.63
C VAL A 132 -3.55 9.36 -10.52
N GLY A 133 -2.29 9.06 -10.21
CA GLY A 133 -1.44 9.82 -9.32
C GLY A 133 -0.12 10.18 -9.99
N ARG A 134 0.70 10.93 -9.26
CA ARG A 134 2.02 11.36 -9.70
C ARG A 134 3.06 11.11 -8.60
N PHE A 135 4.31 10.99 -9.00
CA PHE A 135 5.46 10.99 -8.10
C PHE A 135 6.05 12.40 -8.00
N GLY A 136 6.50 12.77 -6.80
CA GLY A 136 7.05 14.09 -6.54
C GLY A 136 6.01 15.20 -6.35
N ASN A 137 6.49 16.44 -6.28
CA ASN A 137 5.66 17.62 -6.02
C ASN A 137 5.92 18.78 -6.96
N GLU A 138 6.88 18.69 -7.84
CA GLU A 138 7.17 19.80 -8.74
C GLU A 138 6.29 19.70 -9.99
N PRO A 139 5.53 20.72 -10.34
CA PRO A 139 4.77 20.73 -11.57
C PRO A 139 5.75 20.82 -12.75
N GLY A 140 6.05 19.67 -13.36
CA GLY A 140 6.90 19.55 -14.54
C GLY A 140 6.19 18.76 -15.63
N GLN A 141 6.46 19.07 -16.88
CA GLN A 141 5.80 18.46 -18.04
C GLN A 141 6.12 16.97 -18.27
N ASN A 142 6.99 16.34 -17.45
CA ASN A 142 7.40 14.96 -17.61
C ASN A 142 7.45 14.19 -16.29
N GLU A 143 6.60 14.51 -15.32
CA GLU A 143 6.55 13.76 -14.06
C GLU A 143 6.03 12.35 -14.31
N PRO A 144 6.70 11.32 -13.74
CA PRO A 144 6.22 9.97 -13.82
C PRO A 144 4.84 9.85 -13.17
N GLN A 145 3.90 9.26 -13.90
CA GLN A 145 2.53 9.00 -13.43
C GLN A 145 2.34 7.54 -13.11
N PHE A 146 1.36 7.26 -12.26
CA PHE A 146 0.90 5.92 -11.98
C PHE A 146 -0.62 5.86 -11.97
N GLY A 147 -1.16 4.76 -12.45
CA GLY A 147 -2.53 4.40 -12.17
C GLY A 147 -2.62 3.70 -10.83
N GLN A 148 -3.74 3.83 -10.13
CA GLN A 148 -3.94 3.23 -8.82
C GLN A 148 -5.38 2.79 -8.62
N GLN A 149 -5.55 1.66 -7.93
CA GLN A 149 -6.80 1.25 -7.31
C GLN A 149 -6.58 1.11 -5.80
N VAL A 150 -7.47 1.74 -5.04
CA VAL A 150 -7.55 1.60 -3.59
C VAL A 150 -8.88 0.95 -3.24
N VAL A 151 -8.86 -0.07 -2.39
CA VAL A 151 -10.05 -0.69 -1.82
C VAL A 151 -10.02 -0.50 -0.32
N ILE A 152 -11.06 0.13 0.22
CA ILE A 152 -11.27 0.26 1.66
C ILE A 152 -12.59 -0.43 1.98
N SER A 153 -12.51 -1.54 2.70
CA SER A 153 -13.62 -2.45 2.94
C SER A 153 -13.77 -2.79 4.42
N HIS A 154 -14.87 -3.42 4.80
CA HIS A 154 -15.14 -3.85 6.17
C HIS A 154 -15.93 -5.16 6.18
N ASP A 155 -15.87 -5.89 7.29
CA ASP A 155 -16.61 -7.10 7.58
C ASP A 155 -17.52 -6.97 8.82
N GLY A 156 -17.75 -5.74 9.29
CA GLY A 156 -18.54 -5.41 10.48
C GLY A 156 -17.74 -5.39 11.77
N ARG A 157 -16.44 -5.67 11.77
CA ARG A 157 -15.55 -5.54 12.93
C ARG A 157 -15.02 -4.10 13.07
N PRO A 158 -14.41 -3.71 14.22
CA PRO A 158 -13.98 -2.32 14.50
C PRO A 158 -12.68 -1.94 13.78
N PHE A 159 -12.58 -2.24 12.50
CA PHE A 159 -11.48 -1.82 11.61
C PHE A 159 -11.95 -1.78 10.16
N LEU A 160 -11.21 -1.06 9.31
CA LEU A 160 -11.35 -1.14 7.86
C LEU A 160 -10.11 -1.81 7.28
N ARG A 161 -10.32 -2.72 6.33
CA ARG A 161 -9.25 -3.29 5.51
C ARG A 161 -8.87 -2.29 4.42
N TYR A 162 -7.59 -2.14 4.19
CA TYR A 162 -7.02 -1.29 3.17
C TYR A 162 -6.18 -2.11 2.20
N GLU A 163 -6.40 -1.94 0.92
CA GLU A 163 -5.56 -2.48 -0.15
C GLU A 163 -5.30 -1.41 -1.20
N SER A 164 -4.07 -1.34 -1.68
CA SER A 164 -3.68 -0.48 -2.78
C SER A 164 -2.84 -1.25 -3.79
N ILE A 165 -3.18 -1.10 -5.06
CA ILE A 165 -2.43 -1.64 -6.19
C ILE A 165 -2.18 -0.49 -7.14
N SER A 166 -0.93 -0.27 -7.52
CA SER A 166 -0.57 0.70 -8.54
C SER A 166 0.08 0.05 -9.76
N TRP A 167 0.11 0.81 -10.85
CA TRP A 167 0.83 0.47 -12.08
C TRP A 167 1.45 1.73 -12.66
N LEU A 168 2.62 1.58 -13.26
CA LEU A 168 3.34 2.68 -13.90
C LEU A 168 2.69 3.03 -15.23
N LEU A 169 2.69 4.30 -15.58
CA LEU A 169 2.15 4.80 -16.84
C LEU A 169 3.27 5.39 -17.71
N GLU A 170 3.14 5.23 -19.01
CA GLU A 170 3.90 5.99 -20.01
C GLU A 170 3.29 7.40 -20.16
N PRO A 171 4.01 8.34 -20.80
CA PRO A 171 3.49 9.71 -20.99
C PRO A 171 2.19 9.78 -21.79
N ASP A 172 1.88 8.78 -22.60
CA ASP A 172 0.64 8.66 -23.37
C ASP A 172 -0.53 8.04 -22.57
N GLY A 173 -0.30 7.70 -21.28
CA GLY A 173 -1.26 7.08 -20.40
C GLY A 173 -1.37 5.55 -20.55
N SER A 174 -0.61 4.91 -21.45
CA SER A 174 -0.58 3.46 -21.57
C SER A 174 0.15 2.82 -20.36
N VAL A 175 -0.18 1.55 -20.06
CA VAL A 175 0.43 0.86 -18.93
C VAL A 175 1.86 0.41 -19.29
N LYS A 176 2.83 0.91 -18.53
CA LYS A 176 4.24 0.53 -18.64
C LYS A 176 4.55 -0.79 -17.92
N GLY A 177 3.94 -1.02 -16.75
CA GLY A 177 4.19 -2.20 -15.95
C GLY A 177 3.59 -2.10 -14.54
N PRO A 178 3.79 -3.14 -13.72
CA PRO A 178 3.31 -3.13 -12.34
C PRO A 178 4.05 -2.07 -11.50
N GLY A 179 3.31 -1.46 -10.56
CA GLY A 179 3.82 -0.57 -9.55
C GLY A 179 3.86 -1.23 -8.16
N SER A 180 3.54 -0.46 -7.11
CA SER A 180 3.56 -0.90 -5.72
C SER A 180 2.29 -1.67 -5.34
N ARG A 181 2.41 -2.43 -4.22
CA ARG A 181 1.27 -3.04 -3.52
C ARG A 181 1.37 -2.75 -2.03
N GLU A 182 0.22 -2.37 -1.46
CA GLU A 182 0.06 -2.13 -0.03
C GLU A 182 -1.15 -2.91 0.48
N VAL A 183 -1.04 -3.43 1.69
CA VAL A 183 -2.16 -4.04 2.43
C VAL A 183 -2.10 -3.58 3.87
N GLY A 184 -3.26 -3.35 4.49
CA GLY A 184 -3.27 -2.84 5.85
C GLY A 184 -4.65 -2.73 6.47
N PHE A 185 -4.68 -2.05 7.64
CA PHE A 185 -5.91 -1.85 8.41
C PHE A 185 -5.93 -0.47 9.03
N PHE A 186 -7.04 0.24 8.83
CA PHE A 186 -7.40 1.42 9.64
C PHE A 186 -8.11 0.96 10.90
N ARG A 187 -7.68 1.45 12.05
CA ARG A 187 -8.25 1.16 13.36
C ARG A 187 -8.58 2.46 14.10
N PRO A 188 -9.83 2.91 14.07
CA PRO A 188 -10.26 4.04 14.89
C PRO A 188 -10.14 3.70 16.38
N GLN A 189 -9.71 4.67 17.19
CA GLN A 189 -9.54 4.52 18.61
C GLN A 189 -10.59 5.34 19.39
N PRO A 190 -10.94 4.95 20.63
CA PRO A 190 -11.95 5.65 21.43
C PRO A 190 -11.62 7.12 21.73
N ASP A 191 -10.34 7.50 21.70
CA ASP A 191 -9.87 8.88 21.90
C ASP A 191 -9.96 9.74 20.62
N GLY A 192 -10.51 9.18 19.53
CA GLY A 192 -10.64 9.83 18.24
C GLY A 192 -9.35 9.79 17.40
N SER A 193 -8.29 9.16 17.87
CA SER A 193 -7.12 8.88 17.05
C SER A 193 -7.37 7.73 16.08
N ILE A 194 -6.52 7.61 15.07
CA ILE A 194 -6.59 6.58 14.06
C ILE A 194 -5.21 5.94 13.94
N GLU A 195 -5.17 4.63 14.03
CA GLU A 195 -4.01 3.83 13.68
C GLU A 195 -4.18 3.31 12.25
N LEU A 196 -3.11 3.34 11.46
CA LEU A 196 -3.05 2.69 10.16
C LEU A 196 -1.78 1.85 10.08
N MET A 197 -1.95 0.55 9.98
CA MET A 197 -0.84 -0.40 9.76
C MET A 197 -0.80 -0.72 8.28
N VAL A 198 0.38 -0.59 7.65
CA VAL A 198 0.56 -0.88 6.22
C VAL A 198 1.78 -1.77 6.02
N ALA A 199 1.59 -2.86 5.30
CA ALA A 199 2.68 -3.69 4.78
C ALA A 199 2.82 -3.45 3.27
N HIS A 200 4.05 -3.24 2.84
CA HIS A 200 4.42 -2.99 1.45
C HIS A 200 5.11 -4.22 0.87
N ALA A 201 4.75 -4.60 -0.36
CA ALA A 201 5.33 -5.76 -1.05
C ALA A 201 6.86 -5.66 -1.23
N GLU A 202 7.41 -4.46 -1.16
CA GLU A 202 8.85 -4.16 -1.25
C GLU A 202 9.63 -4.41 0.06
N GLY A 203 8.98 -4.97 1.09
CA GLY A 203 9.65 -5.38 2.32
C GLY A 203 9.66 -4.35 3.45
N ARG A 204 8.71 -3.42 3.46
CA ARG A 204 8.54 -2.41 4.52
C ARG A 204 7.19 -2.59 5.22
N ILE A 205 7.16 -2.29 6.52
CA ILE A 205 5.95 -2.19 7.34
C ILE A 205 5.98 -0.84 8.03
N GLU A 206 4.86 -0.12 7.98
CA GLU A 206 4.69 1.19 8.60
C GLU A 206 3.51 1.18 9.56
N LEU A 207 3.70 1.77 10.72
CA LEU A 207 2.66 2.05 11.70
C LEU A 207 2.46 3.55 11.75
N PHE A 208 1.30 4.00 11.28
CA PHE A 208 0.88 5.39 11.31
C PHE A 208 -0.07 5.65 12.48
N TYR A 209 0.07 6.82 13.08
CA TYR A 209 -0.92 7.42 13.97
C TYR A 209 -1.40 8.73 13.39
N GLY A 210 -2.66 9.06 13.63
CA GLY A 210 -3.21 10.30 13.15
C GLY A 210 -4.53 10.70 13.78
N ARG A 211 -5.04 11.83 13.31
CA ARG A 211 -6.30 12.40 13.76
C ARG A 211 -7.08 13.01 12.60
N PRO A 212 -8.41 13.14 12.71
CA PRO A 212 -9.17 13.94 11.78
C PRO A 212 -8.63 15.38 11.72
N ARG A 213 -8.47 15.90 10.52
CA ARG A 213 -8.18 17.33 10.25
C ARG A 213 -9.45 18.09 9.93
N SER A 214 -10.45 17.39 9.39
CA SER A 214 -11.81 17.87 9.14
C SER A 214 -12.79 16.69 9.19
N THR A 215 -14.04 16.91 8.86
CA THR A 215 -15.06 15.85 8.74
C THR A 215 -14.80 14.87 7.59
N ALA A 216 -13.89 15.22 6.65
CA ALA A 216 -13.61 14.44 5.46
C ALA A 216 -12.09 14.29 5.18
N ALA A 217 -11.22 14.66 6.11
CA ALA A 217 -9.77 14.59 5.95
C ALA A 217 -9.08 14.10 7.23
N TRP A 218 -8.02 13.30 7.07
CA TRP A 218 -7.24 12.69 8.14
C TRP A 218 -5.76 12.86 7.86
N GLY A 219 -5.02 13.38 8.84
CA GLY A 219 -3.57 13.48 8.79
C GLY A 219 -2.94 12.36 9.60
N LEU A 220 -2.01 11.64 9.00
CA LEU A 220 -1.32 10.48 9.57
C LEU A 220 0.20 10.69 9.49
N SER A 221 0.92 10.25 10.51
CA SER A 221 2.39 10.24 10.53
C SER A 221 2.88 8.90 11.04
N THR A 222 3.98 8.39 10.50
CA THR A 222 4.59 7.15 10.99
C THR A 222 5.14 7.34 12.38
N ASP A 223 4.82 6.40 13.27
CA ASP A 223 5.44 6.23 14.57
C ASP A 223 6.60 5.22 14.51
N ALA A 224 6.42 4.17 13.70
CA ALA A 224 7.43 3.15 13.48
C ALA A 224 7.47 2.70 12.02
N THR A 225 8.68 2.48 11.52
CA THR A 225 8.95 1.87 10.22
C THR A 225 9.91 0.69 10.41
N LEU A 226 9.49 -0.49 9.98
CA LEU A 226 10.32 -1.69 9.93
C LEU A 226 10.60 -2.04 8.48
N ARG A 227 11.81 -2.46 8.17
CA ARG A 227 12.18 -2.83 6.80
C ARG A 227 13.16 -3.99 6.75
N THR A 228 13.06 -4.78 5.69
CA THR A 228 14.08 -5.78 5.35
C THR A 228 15.35 -5.10 4.81
N PRO A 229 16.51 -5.77 4.81
CA PRO A 229 17.74 -5.17 4.29
C PRO A 229 17.68 -4.74 2.81
N THR A 230 16.79 -5.37 2.03
CA THR A 230 16.61 -5.10 0.60
C THR A 230 15.55 -4.04 0.30
N ALA A 231 14.77 -3.62 1.31
CA ALA A 231 13.75 -2.61 1.14
C ALA A 231 14.33 -1.20 0.98
N PRO A 232 13.64 -0.27 0.30
CA PRO A 232 14.04 1.14 0.23
C PRO A 232 14.29 1.74 1.61
N PRO A 233 15.28 2.66 1.75
CA PRO A 233 15.69 3.19 3.05
C PRO A 233 14.74 4.29 3.59
N VAL A 234 13.42 4.06 3.53
CA VAL A 234 12.42 4.94 4.12
C VAL A 234 12.44 4.79 5.63
N VAL A 235 12.52 5.91 6.34
CA VAL A 235 12.57 5.96 7.81
C VAL A 235 11.35 6.62 8.43
N GLY A 236 10.51 7.26 7.63
CA GLY A 236 9.27 7.86 8.06
C GLY A 236 8.45 8.40 6.90
N ALA A 237 7.17 8.60 7.12
CA ALA A 237 6.23 9.17 6.16
C ALA A 237 5.13 9.97 6.85
N THR A 238 4.56 10.93 6.13
CA THR A 238 3.26 11.51 6.47
C THR A 238 2.27 11.24 5.34
N ARG A 239 1.00 11.08 5.70
CA ARG A 239 -0.07 10.89 4.72
C ARG A 239 -1.27 11.75 5.10
N LEU A 240 -1.62 12.70 4.24
CA LEU A 240 -2.90 13.40 4.30
C LEU A 240 -3.85 12.69 3.34
N ILE A 241 -4.96 12.17 3.83
CA ILE A 241 -5.97 11.47 3.03
C ILE A 241 -7.34 12.08 3.31
N GLY A 242 -8.19 12.21 2.28
CA GLY A 242 -9.52 12.78 2.46
C GLY A 242 -10.42 12.62 1.25
N ILE A 243 -11.66 13.08 1.42
CA ILE A 243 -12.66 13.14 0.34
C ILE A 243 -12.80 14.60 -0.10
N THR A 244 -12.59 14.82 -1.38
CA THR A 244 -12.73 16.13 -2.01
C THR A 244 -14.21 16.55 -2.15
N PRO A 245 -14.52 17.84 -2.35
CA PRO A 245 -15.91 18.30 -2.54
C PRO A 245 -16.61 17.66 -3.74
N ASP A 246 -15.89 17.24 -4.76
CA ASP A 246 -16.40 16.50 -5.93
C ASP A 246 -16.46 14.99 -5.72
N GLY A 247 -16.18 14.52 -4.48
CA GLY A 247 -16.39 13.13 -4.06
C GLY A 247 -15.25 12.16 -4.40
N LYS A 248 -14.07 12.63 -4.74
CA LYS A 248 -12.89 11.79 -4.99
C LYS A 248 -12.15 11.46 -3.69
N LEU A 249 -11.54 10.28 -3.63
CA LEU A 249 -10.53 9.99 -2.63
C LEU A 249 -9.22 10.64 -3.06
N ALA A 250 -8.73 11.60 -2.28
CA ALA A 250 -7.46 12.24 -2.56
C ALA A 250 -6.47 12.02 -1.41
N TYR A 251 -5.17 11.91 -1.75
CA TYR A 251 -4.12 11.83 -0.75
C TYR A 251 -2.82 12.45 -1.24
N VAL A 252 -2.03 12.89 -0.26
CA VAL A 252 -0.63 13.30 -0.41
C VAL A 252 0.19 12.48 0.55
N GLU A 253 1.32 11.97 0.10
CA GLU A 253 2.31 11.31 0.93
C GLU A 253 3.66 11.99 0.79
N GLU A 254 4.29 12.27 1.92
CA GLU A 254 5.68 12.69 2.03
C GLU A 254 6.48 11.57 2.69
N ARG A 255 7.73 11.39 2.28
CA ARG A 255 8.64 10.37 2.85
C ARG A 255 9.95 10.98 3.28
N ALA A 256 10.47 10.47 4.40
CA ALA A 256 11.83 10.70 4.85
C ALA A 256 12.69 9.46 4.55
N HIS A 257 13.91 9.70 4.11
CA HIS A 257 14.94 8.69 3.93
C HIS A 257 16.05 8.91 4.96
N SER A 258 16.98 7.97 5.10
CA SER A 258 18.02 8.03 6.11
C SER A 258 18.86 9.32 6.09
N ASP A 259 18.96 9.97 4.94
CA ASP A 259 19.78 11.14 4.63
C ASP A 259 18.97 12.33 4.10
N VAL A 260 17.65 12.19 3.99
CA VAL A 260 16.75 13.21 3.43
C VAL A 260 15.56 13.40 4.37
N GLU A 261 15.29 14.64 4.76
CA GLU A 261 14.10 15.02 5.51
C GLU A 261 12.81 14.70 4.73
N LEU A 262 11.66 14.85 5.38
CA LEU A 262 10.35 14.67 4.73
C LEU A 262 10.29 15.48 3.43
N ALA A 263 10.11 14.78 2.35
CA ALA A 263 9.94 15.33 1.02
C ALA A 263 8.72 14.70 0.33
N PRO A 264 8.07 15.45 -0.54
CA PRO A 264 6.96 14.96 -1.32
C PRO A 264 7.30 13.70 -2.10
N HIS A 265 6.44 12.69 -1.98
CA HIS A 265 6.66 11.40 -2.61
C HIS A 265 5.58 11.05 -3.64
N THR A 266 4.31 11.02 -3.25
CA THR A 266 3.19 10.71 -4.14
C THR A 266 1.96 11.52 -3.80
N SER A 267 1.15 11.76 -4.83
CA SER A 267 -0.20 12.33 -4.67
C SER A 267 -1.15 11.70 -5.68
N ALA A 268 -2.42 11.53 -5.32
CA ALA A 268 -3.44 11.04 -6.23
C ALA A 268 -4.83 11.58 -5.88
N ALA A 269 -5.71 11.62 -6.90
CA ALA A 269 -7.15 11.79 -6.72
C ALA A 269 -7.88 10.71 -7.52
N LEU A 270 -8.67 9.91 -6.83
CA LEU A 270 -9.26 8.69 -7.33
C LEU A 270 -10.77 8.81 -7.36
N ASP A 271 -11.38 8.46 -8.47
CA ASP A 271 -12.83 8.40 -8.62
C ASP A 271 -13.40 7.19 -7.87
N ARG A 272 -14.60 7.34 -7.28
CA ARG A 272 -15.32 6.23 -6.66
C ARG A 272 -15.90 5.33 -7.75
N ILE A 273 -15.47 4.06 -7.77
CA ILE A 273 -15.95 3.05 -8.72
C ILE A 273 -17.10 2.24 -8.12
N ALA A 274 -17.04 1.99 -6.80
CA ALA A 274 -18.08 1.31 -6.04
C ALA A 274 -18.05 1.74 -4.56
N GLY A 275 -19.19 1.60 -3.87
CA GLY A 275 -19.31 1.88 -2.44
C GLY A 275 -20.36 2.90 -2.06
#